data_ecb493434b56aa7759a09fc9e0a575dc
#
_entry.id   ecb493434b56aa7759a09fc9e0a575dc
#
_cell.length_a   1.000
_cell.length_b   1.000
_cell.length_c   1.000
_cell.angle_alpha   90.00
_cell.angle_beta   90.00
_cell.angle_gamma   90.00
#
_symmetry.space_group_name_H-M   'P 1'
#
loop_
_entity.id
_entity.type
_entity.pdbx_description
1 polymer ?
#
loop_
_entity_poly.entity_id
_entity_poly.type
_entity_poly.pdbx_seq_one_letter_code
_entity_poly.pdbx_strand_id
1 'polypeptide(L)'
;MVREAIFWRLIQDFPNVSYNQYHTFITGLAERRTGKNFLTSLCEYQFQDPSAGDGIFLKTLCREIYSLCNKYDYQIKREWEAEHVHGWEINREILEACKRKMSFSPHLVQGDYLNSELKKPVDVIIANPPYVRQEYLSSDYKQKLIEQFQPEFSGIKLSVRCDLYIYFLLKALKNLNKNGVFTFIIPNSWMDNSYGEILRKLFRDEFQLLSITDSGSRHFKQEVNTVIISGVRKKPAKNNRIIVNLDQKRKSISQESLQSLDLGWHGSLFRCPSWLLKQIGENKALETIGGIFSVCSGIITGNNRAFYHQEKIKNSLPAIRSPKETASIKFTRTNVQSWIGLNGGGFKIKKAPLLWTDLRGGRHVVVWNQDNLPFEHTFYGLHPKDGRNVETWAYILNSSWVWLMVELFGRRGLGGGAVRLVKNDLVKLPIPLFTNIKFPSNLSGFLERPIYNWRTELEQEDRNFVDQSIFKFLGMSTKQKECMILLRSLMEKRESKARSVHD
;
A
#
# COMPACT_ATOMS: atom_id res chain seq x y z
N MET A 1 -3.24 -17.78 -9.74
CA MET A 1 -2.05 -17.21 -10.43
C MET A 1 -1.69 -17.95 -11.71
N VAL A 2 -1.29 -19.25 -11.69
CA VAL A 2 -0.83 -19.96 -12.89
C VAL A 2 -1.89 -19.97 -14.00
N ARG A 3 -3.10 -20.47 -13.74
CA ARG A 3 -4.20 -20.45 -14.72
C ARG A 3 -4.55 -19.04 -15.21
N GLU A 4 -4.47 -18.07 -14.32
CA GLU A 4 -4.73 -16.68 -14.67
C GLU A 4 -3.63 -16.13 -15.59
N ALA A 5 -2.36 -16.43 -15.35
CA ALA A 5 -1.26 -16.02 -16.22
C ALA A 5 -1.36 -16.64 -17.62
N ILE A 6 -1.66 -17.96 -17.71
CA ILE A 6 -1.94 -18.65 -18.98
C ILE A 6 -3.10 -17.95 -19.73
N PHE A 7 -4.20 -17.72 -19.02
CA PHE A 7 -5.37 -17.04 -19.55
C PHE A 7 -5.02 -15.64 -20.10
N TRP A 8 -4.35 -14.82 -19.30
CA TRP A 8 -3.98 -13.46 -19.71
C TRP A 8 -3.01 -13.43 -20.90
N ARG A 9 -2.14 -14.44 -21.03
CA ARG A 9 -1.23 -14.52 -22.19
C ARG A 9 -1.96 -14.92 -23.47
N LEU A 10 -2.85 -15.92 -23.39
CA LEU A 10 -3.63 -16.36 -24.54
C LEU A 10 -4.50 -15.24 -25.13
N ILE A 11 -5.13 -14.39 -24.30
CA ILE A 11 -5.95 -13.29 -24.82
C ILE A 11 -5.14 -12.21 -25.55
N GLN A 12 -3.81 -12.16 -25.38
CA GLN A 12 -2.98 -11.24 -26.16
C GLN A 12 -2.83 -11.71 -27.61
N ASP A 13 -2.80 -13.01 -27.84
CA ASP A 13 -2.66 -13.59 -29.18
C ASP A 13 -4.02 -13.77 -29.89
N PHE A 14 -5.09 -13.92 -29.10
CA PHE A 14 -6.45 -14.16 -29.64
C PHE A 14 -7.45 -13.09 -29.16
N PRO A 15 -7.27 -11.80 -29.49
CA PRO A 15 -8.08 -10.70 -28.93
C PRO A 15 -9.56 -10.74 -29.34
N ASN A 16 -9.88 -11.43 -30.41
CA ASN A 16 -11.26 -11.55 -30.92
C ASN A 16 -12.06 -12.70 -30.28
N VAL A 17 -11.42 -13.52 -29.43
CA VAL A 17 -12.07 -14.63 -28.73
C VAL A 17 -12.71 -14.11 -27.44
N SER A 18 -13.94 -14.56 -27.15
CA SER A 18 -14.66 -14.11 -25.96
C SER A 18 -14.03 -14.64 -24.67
N TYR A 19 -14.24 -13.93 -23.57
CA TYR A 19 -13.83 -14.36 -22.23
C TYR A 19 -14.31 -15.78 -21.88
N ASN A 20 -15.56 -16.11 -22.23
CA ASN A 20 -16.13 -17.42 -21.96
C ASN A 20 -15.38 -18.56 -22.70
N GLN A 21 -14.94 -18.32 -23.93
CA GLN A 21 -14.16 -19.32 -24.69
C GLN A 21 -12.80 -19.58 -24.06
N TYR A 22 -12.09 -18.55 -23.56
CA TYR A 22 -10.86 -18.76 -22.78
C TYR A 22 -11.12 -19.47 -21.46
N HIS A 23 -12.19 -19.09 -20.76
CA HIS A 23 -12.55 -19.73 -19.51
C HIS A 23 -12.89 -21.22 -19.70
N THR A 24 -13.67 -21.55 -20.71
CA THR A 24 -13.99 -22.95 -21.05
C THR A 24 -12.75 -23.74 -21.45
N PHE A 25 -11.79 -23.12 -22.16
CA PHE A 25 -10.51 -23.75 -22.46
C PHE A 25 -9.70 -24.08 -21.20
N ILE A 26 -9.43 -23.08 -20.36
CA ILE A 26 -8.62 -23.24 -19.13
C ILE A 26 -9.25 -24.23 -18.15
N THR A 27 -10.60 -24.31 -18.13
CA THR A 27 -11.32 -25.32 -17.35
C THR A 27 -11.41 -26.68 -18.07
N GLY A 28 -10.97 -26.71 -19.33
CA GLY A 28 -10.98 -27.90 -20.18
C GLY A 28 -12.37 -28.29 -20.67
N LEU A 29 -13.28 -27.34 -20.83
CA LEU A 29 -14.67 -27.51 -21.30
C LEU A 29 -14.89 -27.00 -22.73
N ALA A 30 -13.86 -26.46 -23.41
CA ALA A 30 -13.96 -25.99 -24.78
C ALA A 30 -14.07 -27.15 -25.77
N GLU A 31 -14.57 -26.88 -26.98
CA GLU A 31 -14.52 -27.84 -28.08
C GLU A 31 -13.07 -28.26 -28.39
N ARG A 32 -12.86 -29.52 -28.74
CA ARG A 32 -11.54 -30.12 -28.98
C ARG A 32 -10.70 -29.36 -30.00
N ARG A 33 -11.30 -28.92 -31.12
CA ARG A 33 -10.62 -28.14 -32.15
C ARG A 33 -10.13 -26.79 -31.61
N THR A 34 -10.97 -26.10 -30.86
CA THR A 34 -10.64 -24.81 -30.22
C THR A 34 -9.52 -24.99 -29.18
N GLY A 35 -9.61 -26.07 -28.37
CA GLY A 35 -8.59 -26.39 -27.39
C GLY A 35 -7.24 -26.67 -28.02
N LYS A 36 -7.17 -27.41 -29.13
CA LYS A 36 -5.94 -27.67 -29.89
C LYS A 36 -5.31 -26.39 -30.45
N ASN A 37 -6.12 -25.47 -30.98
CA ASN A 37 -5.62 -24.19 -31.50
C ASN A 37 -4.96 -23.34 -30.40
N PHE A 38 -5.56 -23.28 -29.20
CA PHE A 38 -4.95 -22.58 -28.08
C PHE A 38 -3.68 -23.25 -27.58
N LEU A 39 -3.62 -24.61 -27.56
CA LEU A 39 -2.46 -25.37 -27.14
C LEU A 39 -1.29 -25.19 -28.11
N THR A 40 -1.54 -25.05 -29.41
CA THR A 40 -0.49 -24.76 -30.38
C THR A 40 0.31 -23.51 -30.00
N SER A 41 -0.37 -22.43 -29.63
CA SER A 41 0.31 -21.22 -29.15
C SER A 41 0.88 -21.37 -27.74
N LEU A 42 0.10 -21.97 -26.83
CA LEU A 42 0.50 -22.11 -25.43
C LEU A 42 1.79 -22.93 -25.26
N CYS A 43 1.99 -23.97 -26.07
CA CYS A 43 3.17 -24.82 -26.00
C CYS A 43 4.43 -24.19 -26.62
N GLU A 44 4.30 -23.08 -27.36
CA GLU A 44 5.44 -22.31 -27.88
C GLU A 44 5.92 -21.20 -26.92
N TYR A 45 5.14 -20.88 -25.87
CA TYR A 45 5.52 -19.82 -24.93
C TYR A 45 6.69 -20.24 -24.03
N GLN A 46 7.52 -19.25 -23.71
CA GLN A 46 8.60 -19.37 -22.73
C GLN A 46 8.11 -18.87 -21.37
N PHE A 47 8.25 -19.72 -20.35
CA PHE A 47 7.81 -19.46 -18.98
C PHE A 47 8.98 -19.29 -18.04
N GLN A 48 8.87 -18.38 -17.06
CA GLN A 48 9.94 -18.12 -16.10
C GLN A 48 9.40 -17.92 -14.68
N ASP A 49 10.11 -18.53 -13.71
CA ASP A 49 10.05 -18.18 -12.29
C ASP A 49 11.45 -17.75 -11.83
N PRO A 50 11.70 -16.44 -11.60
CA PRO A 50 12.99 -15.91 -11.17
C PRO A 50 13.39 -16.27 -9.73
N SER A 51 12.52 -16.92 -8.97
CA SER A 51 12.69 -17.29 -7.55
C SER A 51 11.94 -18.59 -7.24
N ALA A 52 12.33 -19.66 -7.91
CA ALA A 52 11.56 -20.90 -7.98
C ALA A 52 11.25 -21.56 -6.63
N GLY A 53 12.13 -21.39 -5.62
CA GLY A 53 11.96 -21.98 -4.31
C GLY A 53 11.76 -23.48 -4.37
N ASP A 54 10.68 -23.98 -3.78
CA ASP A 54 10.28 -25.38 -3.82
C ASP A 54 9.60 -25.81 -5.15
N GLY A 55 9.53 -24.91 -6.14
CA GLY A 55 9.03 -25.13 -7.49
C GLY A 55 7.52 -25.18 -7.63
N ILE A 56 6.76 -24.66 -6.66
CA ILE A 56 5.28 -24.78 -6.67
C ILE A 56 4.64 -24.20 -7.93
N PHE A 57 5.12 -23.04 -8.44
CA PHE A 57 4.58 -22.43 -9.64
C PHE A 57 4.94 -23.21 -10.89
N LEU A 58 6.20 -23.63 -11.03
CA LEU A 58 6.68 -24.42 -12.18
C LEU A 58 5.99 -25.79 -12.26
N LYS A 59 5.90 -26.47 -11.12
CA LYS A 59 5.19 -27.76 -11.01
C LYS A 59 3.70 -27.62 -11.37
N THR A 60 3.07 -26.56 -10.87
CA THR A 60 1.65 -26.30 -11.16
C THR A 60 1.46 -25.96 -12.63
N LEU A 61 2.36 -25.17 -13.22
CA LEU A 61 2.34 -24.82 -14.64
C LEU A 61 2.45 -26.05 -15.53
N CYS A 62 3.47 -26.89 -15.34
CA CYS A 62 3.65 -28.11 -16.11
C CYS A 62 2.42 -29.01 -15.99
N ARG A 63 1.92 -29.25 -14.76
CA ARG A 63 0.73 -30.06 -14.53
C ARG A 63 -0.50 -29.54 -15.25
N GLU A 64 -0.74 -28.21 -15.23
CA GLU A 64 -1.89 -27.63 -15.93
C GLU A 64 -1.76 -27.78 -17.45
N ILE A 65 -0.59 -27.53 -18.02
CA ILE A 65 -0.36 -27.66 -19.47
C ILE A 65 -0.51 -29.12 -19.92
N TYR A 66 0.14 -30.06 -19.25
CA TYR A 66 -0.02 -31.49 -19.58
C TYR A 66 -1.46 -31.99 -19.39
N SER A 67 -2.16 -31.52 -18.36
CA SER A 67 -3.58 -31.85 -18.16
C SER A 67 -4.45 -31.34 -19.31
N LEU A 68 -4.19 -30.11 -19.80
CA LEU A 68 -4.89 -29.55 -20.96
C LEU A 68 -4.54 -30.31 -22.25
N CYS A 69 -3.27 -30.66 -22.46
CA CYS A 69 -2.85 -31.45 -23.61
C CYS A 69 -3.56 -32.82 -23.65
N ASN A 70 -3.62 -33.53 -22.52
CA ASN A 70 -4.35 -34.80 -22.42
C ASN A 70 -5.85 -34.61 -22.70
N LYS A 71 -6.47 -33.56 -22.15
CA LYS A 71 -7.92 -33.32 -22.28
C LYS A 71 -8.32 -32.99 -23.71
N TYR A 72 -7.47 -32.29 -24.46
CA TYR A 72 -7.72 -31.95 -25.85
C TYR A 72 -7.07 -32.89 -26.87
N ASP A 73 -6.44 -33.96 -26.41
CA ASP A 73 -5.69 -34.90 -27.25
C ASP A 73 -4.67 -34.17 -28.14
N TYR A 74 -3.86 -33.33 -27.50
CA TYR A 74 -2.79 -32.56 -28.13
C TYR A 74 -1.44 -33.21 -27.86
N GLN A 75 -0.69 -33.50 -28.90
CA GLN A 75 0.63 -34.10 -28.78
C GLN A 75 1.67 -33.04 -28.47
N ILE A 76 2.14 -33.03 -27.23
CA ILE A 76 3.24 -32.16 -26.78
C ILE A 76 4.58 -32.89 -26.97
N LYS A 77 5.64 -32.15 -27.30
CA LYS A 77 7.00 -32.72 -27.43
C LYS A 77 7.43 -33.35 -26.10
N ARG A 78 8.18 -34.45 -26.20
CA ARG A 78 8.84 -35.04 -25.04
C ARG A 78 9.80 -34.02 -24.43
N GLU A 79 9.81 -33.93 -23.08
CA GLU A 79 10.67 -33.00 -22.34
C GLU A 79 10.44 -31.52 -22.73
N TRP A 80 9.21 -31.15 -23.18
CA TRP A 80 8.82 -29.81 -23.52
C TRP A 80 9.19 -28.79 -22.42
N GLU A 81 9.04 -29.15 -21.15
CA GLU A 81 9.33 -28.29 -20.02
C GLU A 81 10.81 -27.92 -19.90
N ALA A 82 11.74 -28.74 -20.39
CA ALA A 82 13.17 -28.43 -20.36
C ALA A 82 13.53 -27.30 -21.33
N GLU A 83 12.76 -27.15 -22.42
CA GLU A 83 12.97 -26.09 -23.41
C GLU A 83 12.18 -24.82 -23.11
N HIS A 84 11.03 -24.93 -22.44
CA HIS A 84 10.06 -23.87 -22.33
C HIS A 84 9.84 -23.33 -20.91
N VAL A 85 10.30 -24.03 -19.85
CA VAL A 85 10.03 -23.67 -18.46
C VAL A 85 11.33 -23.46 -17.70
N HIS A 86 11.58 -22.23 -17.25
CA HIS A 86 12.85 -21.80 -16.65
C HIS A 86 12.65 -21.35 -15.20
N GLY A 87 13.53 -21.80 -14.30
CA GLY A 87 13.52 -21.38 -12.89
C GLY A 87 14.90 -21.05 -12.36
N TRP A 88 14.99 -20.09 -11.44
CA TRP A 88 16.21 -19.73 -10.70
C TRP A 88 16.01 -19.94 -9.20
N GLU A 89 16.99 -20.54 -8.55
CA GLU A 89 17.06 -20.66 -7.10
C GLU A 89 18.52 -20.51 -6.64
N ILE A 90 18.75 -19.62 -5.68
CA ILE A 90 20.09 -19.35 -5.16
C ILE A 90 20.56 -20.44 -4.22
N ASN A 91 19.63 -21.04 -3.46
CA ASN A 91 19.94 -22.07 -2.48
C ASN A 91 19.96 -23.46 -3.12
N ARG A 92 21.16 -24.09 -3.11
CA ARG A 92 21.37 -25.41 -3.69
C ARG A 92 20.48 -26.50 -3.08
N GLU A 93 20.33 -26.50 -1.76
CA GLU A 93 19.56 -27.53 -1.05
C GLU A 93 18.08 -27.45 -1.40
N ILE A 94 17.52 -26.22 -1.48
CA ILE A 94 16.14 -25.97 -1.89
C ILE A 94 15.96 -26.41 -3.34
N LEU A 95 16.89 -26.07 -4.24
CA LEU A 95 16.86 -26.46 -5.64
C LEU A 95 16.87 -27.99 -5.82
N GLU A 96 17.75 -28.69 -5.12
CA GLU A 96 17.81 -30.16 -5.18
C GLU A 96 16.56 -30.81 -4.56
N ALA A 97 16.01 -30.23 -3.49
CA ALA A 97 14.73 -30.67 -2.94
C ALA A 97 13.56 -30.44 -3.92
N CYS A 98 13.58 -29.31 -4.64
CA CYS A 98 12.64 -29.00 -5.69
C CYS A 98 12.70 -30.06 -6.80
N LYS A 99 13.88 -30.36 -7.34
CA LYS A 99 14.09 -31.36 -8.39
C LYS A 99 13.57 -32.75 -7.96
N ARG A 100 13.88 -33.19 -6.74
CA ARG A 100 13.41 -34.49 -6.22
C ARG A 100 11.88 -34.60 -6.10
N LYS A 101 11.19 -33.48 -5.87
CA LYS A 101 9.73 -33.43 -5.71
C LYS A 101 8.98 -33.25 -7.02
N MET A 102 9.68 -32.97 -8.12
CA MET A 102 9.07 -32.73 -9.42
C MET A 102 8.98 -34.03 -10.22
N SER A 103 7.81 -34.24 -10.85
CA SER A 103 7.60 -35.27 -11.87
C SER A 103 7.95 -34.76 -13.28
N PHE A 104 8.42 -33.54 -13.39
CA PHE A 104 8.76 -32.80 -14.61
C PHE A 104 10.21 -32.33 -14.51
N SER A 105 10.84 -32.03 -15.63
CA SER A 105 12.25 -31.64 -15.74
C SER A 105 12.43 -30.24 -16.36
N PRO A 106 11.88 -29.18 -15.74
CA PRO A 106 12.08 -27.82 -16.22
C PRO A 106 13.56 -27.42 -16.12
N HIS A 107 13.97 -26.42 -16.89
CA HIS A 107 15.32 -25.89 -16.84
C HIS A 107 15.54 -25.08 -15.56
N LEU A 108 16.18 -25.70 -14.57
CA LEU A 108 16.44 -25.09 -13.26
C LEU A 108 17.90 -24.67 -13.13
N VAL A 109 18.14 -23.39 -12.85
CA VAL A 109 19.46 -22.77 -12.71
C VAL A 109 19.74 -22.48 -11.23
N GLN A 110 20.87 -23.03 -10.72
CA GLN A 110 21.39 -22.61 -9.42
C GLN A 110 22.14 -21.29 -9.59
N GLY A 111 21.71 -20.25 -8.90
CA GLY A 111 22.40 -18.97 -8.93
C GLY A 111 21.53 -17.78 -8.53
N ASP A 112 22.20 -16.64 -8.36
CA ASP A 112 21.53 -15.38 -8.12
C ASP A 112 20.93 -14.84 -9.42
N TYR A 113 19.60 -14.84 -9.47
CA TYR A 113 18.87 -14.30 -10.62
C TYR A 113 19.26 -12.87 -10.97
N LEU A 114 19.52 -12.01 -9.97
CA LEU A 114 19.88 -10.59 -10.20
C LEU A 114 21.21 -10.43 -10.93
N ASN A 115 22.15 -11.34 -10.73
CA ASN A 115 23.46 -11.36 -11.39
C ASN A 115 23.53 -12.25 -12.63
N SER A 116 22.48 -13.03 -12.94
CA SER A 116 22.46 -13.96 -14.08
C SER A 116 22.33 -13.21 -15.43
N GLU A 117 22.95 -13.74 -16.48
CA GLU A 117 22.66 -13.34 -17.86
C GLU A 117 21.41 -14.08 -18.36
N LEU A 118 20.46 -13.32 -18.88
CA LEU A 118 19.23 -13.88 -19.43
C LEU A 118 19.39 -14.01 -20.96
N LYS A 119 19.46 -15.25 -21.45
CA LYS A 119 19.76 -15.54 -22.85
C LYS A 119 18.66 -15.10 -23.82
N LYS A 120 17.39 -15.21 -23.41
CA LYS A 120 16.23 -14.88 -24.24
C LYS A 120 15.12 -14.28 -23.39
N PRO A 121 14.37 -13.30 -23.92
CA PRO A 121 13.14 -12.84 -23.30
C PRO A 121 12.10 -13.97 -23.24
N VAL A 122 11.15 -13.84 -22.30
CA VAL A 122 10.11 -14.84 -22.03
C VAL A 122 8.70 -14.28 -22.22
N ASP A 123 7.73 -15.17 -22.41
CA ASP A 123 6.34 -14.77 -22.68
C ASP A 123 5.51 -14.67 -21.40
N VAL A 124 5.85 -15.46 -20.38
CA VAL A 124 5.11 -15.49 -19.12
C VAL A 124 6.06 -15.55 -17.94
N ILE A 125 5.89 -14.64 -16.99
CA ILE A 125 6.59 -14.66 -15.70
C ILE A 125 5.57 -14.84 -14.58
N ILE A 126 5.80 -15.84 -13.72
CA ILE A 126 5.01 -16.10 -12.51
C ILE A 126 5.98 -16.21 -11.36
N ALA A 127 5.88 -15.29 -10.38
CA ALA A 127 6.88 -15.26 -9.32
C ALA A 127 6.34 -14.83 -7.95
N ASN A 128 7.01 -15.36 -6.93
CA ASN A 128 6.99 -14.89 -5.56
C ASN A 128 8.43 -14.52 -5.16
N PRO A 129 8.90 -13.30 -5.47
CA PRO A 129 10.29 -12.90 -5.22
C PRO A 129 10.60 -12.84 -3.72
N PRO A 130 11.88 -12.93 -3.30
CA PRO A 130 12.27 -12.91 -1.90
C PRO A 130 11.98 -11.56 -1.22
N TYR A 131 11.27 -11.57 -0.06
CA TYR A 131 10.89 -10.37 0.70
C TYR A 131 11.97 -9.95 1.70
N VAL A 132 13.21 -9.80 1.21
CA VAL A 132 14.32 -9.32 2.04
C VAL A 132 14.23 -7.80 2.15
N ARG A 133 14.05 -7.30 3.39
CA ARG A 133 14.01 -5.86 3.66
C ARG A 133 15.37 -5.23 3.47
N GLN A 134 15.37 -3.98 3.05
CA GLN A 134 16.60 -3.22 2.78
C GLN A 134 17.54 -3.11 4.00
N GLU A 135 17.03 -3.20 5.24
CA GLU A 135 17.84 -3.18 6.46
C GLU A 135 18.79 -4.38 6.57
N TYR A 136 18.45 -5.50 5.94
CA TYR A 136 19.27 -6.72 5.93
C TYR A 136 20.25 -6.80 4.74
N LEU A 137 20.22 -5.82 3.84
CA LEU A 137 21.16 -5.74 2.71
C LEU A 137 22.36 -4.85 3.11
N SER A 138 23.58 -5.28 2.79
CA SER A 138 24.78 -4.46 3.00
C SER A 138 24.74 -3.20 2.13
N SER A 139 25.40 -2.13 2.58
CA SER A 139 25.49 -0.88 1.84
C SER A 139 26.09 -1.06 0.45
N ASP A 140 27.16 -1.87 0.35
CA ASP A 140 27.86 -2.14 -0.91
C ASP A 140 26.96 -2.90 -1.90
N TYR A 141 26.19 -3.88 -1.41
CA TYR A 141 25.26 -4.63 -2.25
C TYR A 141 24.11 -3.74 -2.77
N LYS A 142 23.55 -2.86 -1.91
CA LYS A 142 22.56 -1.86 -2.34
C LYS A 142 23.11 -0.94 -3.42
N GLN A 143 24.32 -0.44 -3.24
CA GLN A 143 24.96 0.45 -4.21
C GLN A 143 25.17 -0.27 -5.54
N LYS A 144 25.68 -1.51 -5.53
CA LYS A 144 25.83 -2.34 -6.73
C LYS A 144 24.51 -2.54 -7.47
N LEU A 145 23.40 -2.83 -6.75
CA LEU A 145 22.09 -2.99 -7.37
C LEU A 145 21.59 -1.68 -8.00
N ILE A 146 21.79 -0.54 -7.33
CA ILE A 146 21.42 0.77 -7.88
C ILE A 146 22.24 1.05 -9.15
N GLU A 147 23.53 0.86 -9.15
CA GLU A 147 24.41 1.06 -10.31
C GLU A 147 24.01 0.17 -11.49
N GLN A 148 23.63 -1.08 -11.20
CA GLN A 148 23.19 -2.02 -12.23
C GLN A 148 21.85 -1.63 -12.86
N PHE A 149 20.87 -1.18 -12.05
CA PHE A 149 19.50 -0.99 -12.52
C PHE A 149 19.16 0.48 -12.86
N GLN A 150 19.79 1.47 -12.22
CA GLN A 150 19.49 2.88 -12.43
C GLN A 150 19.60 3.34 -13.90
N PRO A 151 20.61 2.92 -14.69
CA PRO A 151 20.72 3.36 -16.09
C PRO A 151 19.55 2.95 -16.97
N GLU A 152 18.89 1.85 -16.62
CA GLU A 152 17.81 1.26 -17.40
C GLU A 152 16.45 1.92 -17.15
N PHE A 153 16.30 2.64 -16.03
CA PHE A 153 15.05 3.27 -15.60
C PHE A 153 15.26 4.77 -15.45
N SER A 154 15.52 5.45 -16.57
CA SER A 154 15.70 6.89 -16.64
C SER A 154 14.45 7.64 -16.17
N GLY A 155 14.64 8.72 -15.40
CA GLY A 155 13.56 9.58 -14.91
C GLY A 155 12.96 9.25 -13.54
N ILE A 156 13.39 8.15 -12.87
CA ILE A 156 13.11 7.90 -11.47
C ILE A 156 14.40 7.45 -10.78
N LYS A 157 14.76 8.12 -9.68
CA LYS A 157 15.92 7.73 -8.87
C LYS A 157 15.57 6.52 -8.02
N LEU A 158 16.32 5.42 -8.19
CA LEU A 158 16.25 4.28 -7.28
C LEU A 158 16.72 4.67 -5.89
N SER A 159 15.96 4.28 -4.89
CA SER A 159 16.26 4.60 -3.49
C SER A 159 17.06 3.48 -2.84
N VAL A 160 18.06 3.81 -2.00
CA VAL A 160 18.74 2.87 -1.09
C VAL A 160 17.78 2.16 -0.13
N ARG A 161 16.52 2.61 -0.04
CA ARG A 161 15.46 2.00 0.78
C ARG A 161 14.61 0.98 0.01
N CYS A 162 14.98 0.64 -1.22
CA CYS A 162 14.29 -0.42 -1.97
C CYS A 162 14.56 -1.77 -1.34
N ASP A 163 13.51 -2.52 -1.06
CA ASP A 163 13.58 -3.93 -0.68
C ASP A 163 14.01 -4.79 -1.89
N LEU A 164 14.58 -5.96 -1.63
CA LEU A 164 15.20 -6.80 -2.66
C LEU A 164 14.21 -7.18 -3.79
N TYR A 165 12.95 -7.44 -3.46
CA TYR A 165 11.94 -7.83 -4.46
C TYR A 165 11.72 -6.78 -5.56
N ILE A 166 11.99 -5.48 -5.29
CA ILE A 166 11.89 -4.43 -6.30
C ILE A 166 12.85 -4.72 -7.46
N TYR A 167 14.10 -5.04 -7.17
CA TYR A 167 15.12 -5.35 -8.19
C TYR A 167 14.78 -6.63 -8.96
N PHE A 168 14.21 -7.65 -8.28
CA PHE A 168 13.68 -8.84 -8.96
C PHE A 168 12.61 -8.50 -9.98
N LEU A 169 11.66 -7.63 -9.61
CA LEU A 169 10.62 -7.18 -10.53
C LEU A 169 11.20 -6.40 -11.71
N LEU A 170 12.11 -5.46 -11.45
CA LEU A 170 12.72 -4.66 -12.51
C LEU A 170 13.40 -5.54 -13.55
N LYS A 171 14.20 -6.52 -13.10
CA LYS A 171 14.85 -7.47 -14.00
C LYS A 171 13.87 -8.38 -14.73
N ALA A 172 12.88 -8.92 -14.03
CA ALA A 172 11.87 -9.78 -14.61
C ALA A 172 11.03 -9.04 -15.68
N LEU A 173 10.56 -7.83 -15.38
CA LEU A 173 9.79 -7.01 -16.32
C LEU A 173 10.59 -6.65 -17.57
N LYS A 174 11.90 -6.43 -17.44
CA LYS A 174 12.79 -6.21 -18.59
C LYS A 174 12.91 -7.45 -19.47
N ASN A 175 12.88 -8.65 -18.86
CA ASN A 175 13.04 -9.91 -19.59
C ASN A 175 11.75 -10.41 -20.28
N LEU A 176 10.64 -9.70 -20.17
CA LEU A 176 9.41 -10.05 -20.89
C LEU A 176 9.51 -9.72 -22.38
N ASN A 177 8.96 -10.57 -23.24
CA ASN A 177 8.66 -10.27 -24.62
C ASN A 177 7.62 -9.13 -24.73
N LYS A 178 7.55 -8.45 -25.87
CA LYS A 178 6.42 -7.60 -26.22
C LYS A 178 5.14 -8.43 -26.14
N ASN A 179 4.09 -7.92 -25.49
CA ASN A 179 2.87 -8.63 -25.13
C ASN A 179 3.07 -9.82 -24.15
N GLY A 180 4.26 -10.00 -23.59
CA GLY A 180 4.50 -10.94 -22.53
C GLY A 180 3.75 -10.53 -21.25
N VAL A 181 3.36 -11.52 -20.45
CA VAL A 181 2.52 -11.37 -19.25
C VAL A 181 3.31 -11.67 -18.00
N PHE A 182 3.11 -10.86 -16.97
CA PHE A 182 3.61 -11.14 -15.63
C PHE A 182 2.47 -11.32 -14.63
N THR A 183 2.72 -12.17 -13.65
CA THR A 183 1.88 -12.33 -12.45
C THR A 183 2.78 -12.50 -11.24
N PHE A 184 2.80 -11.49 -10.37
CA PHE A 184 3.63 -11.45 -9.17
C PHE A 184 2.78 -11.47 -7.91
N ILE A 185 3.24 -12.18 -6.88
CA ILE A 185 2.79 -12.00 -5.51
C ILE A 185 3.87 -11.27 -4.74
N ILE A 186 3.56 -10.08 -4.24
CA ILE A 186 4.55 -9.15 -3.67
C ILE A 186 3.98 -8.40 -2.46
N PRO A 187 4.83 -7.93 -1.52
CA PRO A 187 4.38 -7.06 -0.44
C PRO A 187 3.60 -5.87 -0.96
N ASN A 188 2.51 -5.48 -0.28
CA ASN A 188 1.70 -4.33 -0.72
C ASN A 188 2.36 -2.97 -0.41
N SER A 189 3.46 -2.95 0.32
CA SER A 189 4.14 -1.73 0.79
C SER A 189 4.64 -0.81 -0.33
N TRP A 190 4.95 -1.34 -1.53
CA TRP A 190 5.31 -0.50 -2.69
C TRP A 190 4.20 0.43 -3.15
N MET A 191 2.95 0.11 -2.83
CA MET A 191 1.79 0.89 -3.25
C MET A 191 1.74 2.28 -2.59
N ASP A 192 2.27 2.40 -1.38
CA ASP A 192 2.18 3.62 -0.58
C ASP A 192 3.55 4.18 -0.16
N ASN A 193 4.63 3.37 -0.17
CA ASN A 193 5.96 3.83 0.22
C ASN A 193 6.68 4.56 -0.93
N SER A 194 7.55 5.51 -0.57
CA SER A 194 8.32 6.29 -1.55
C SER A 194 9.24 5.43 -2.43
N TYR A 195 9.84 4.38 -1.88
CA TYR A 195 10.68 3.48 -2.66
C TYR A 195 9.93 2.69 -3.74
N GLY A 196 8.61 2.53 -3.60
CA GLY A 196 7.76 1.87 -4.59
C GLY A 196 7.36 2.76 -5.78
N GLU A 197 7.78 4.03 -5.80
CA GLU A 197 7.41 4.98 -6.86
C GLU A 197 7.83 4.49 -8.24
N ILE A 198 8.99 3.83 -8.35
CA ILE A 198 9.45 3.25 -9.61
C ILE A 198 8.45 2.23 -10.15
N LEU A 199 7.95 1.32 -9.32
CA LEU A 199 6.95 0.33 -9.74
C LEU A 199 5.63 1.01 -10.11
N ARG A 200 5.18 1.98 -9.31
CA ARG A 200 3.94 2.73 -9.61
C ARG A 200 4.03 3.44 -10.95
N LYS A 201 5.17 4.06 -11.27
CA LYS A 201 5.39 4.71 -12.56
C LYS A 201 5.41 3.68 -13.69
N LEU A 202 6.18 2.60 -13.57
CA LEU A 202 6.22 1.54 -14.58
C LEU A 202 4.81 0.95 -14.84
N PHE A 203 4.09 0.60 -13.79
CA PHE A 203 2.75 0.03 -13.90
C PHE A 203 1.69 1.03 -14.37
N ARG A 204 1.93 2.32 -14.23
CA ARG A 204 1.04 3.36 -14.74
C ARG A 204 1.31 3.68 -16.21
N ASP A 205 2.59 3.80 -16.59
CA ASP A 205 3.00 4.44 -17.82
C ASP A 205 3.51 3.46 -18.90
N GLU A 206 4.12 2.33 -18.50
CA GLU A 206 4.82 1.42 -19.39
C GLU A 206 4.14 0.05 -19.55
N PHE A 207 3.38 -0.40 -18.55
CA PHE A 207 2.74 -1.71 -18.53
C PHE A 207 1.23 -1.60 -18.45
N GLN A 208 0.52 -2.32 -19.31
CA GLN A 208 -0.92 -2.45 -19.21
C GLN A 208 -1.27 -3.41 -18.06
N LEU A 209 -1.86 -2.89 -16.98
CA LEU A 209 -2.32 -3.70 -15.87
C LEU A 209 -3.62 -4.42 -16.21
N LEU A 210 -3.75 -5.66 -15.75
CA LEU A 210 -4.91 -6.53 -15.95
C LEU A 210 -5.68 -6.72 -14.64
N SER A 211 -4.99 -7.10 -13.57
CA SER A 211 -5.60 -7.30 -12.27
C SER A 211 -4.67 -6.91 -11.12
N ILE A 212 -5.28 -6.49 -10.01
CA ILE A 212 -4.64 -6.31 -8.71
C ILE A 212 -5.55 -6.93 -7.66
N THR A 213 -5.05 -7.93 -6.95
CA THR A 213 -5.82 -8.67 -5.94
C THR A 213 -5.15 -8.56 -4.57
N ASP A 214 -5.89 -8.04 -3.59
CA ASP A 214 -5.57 -8.17 -2.16
C ASP A 214 -6.55 -9.19 -1.57
N SER A 215 -6.04 -10.31 -1.12
CA SER A 215 -6.87 -11.39 -0.56
C SER A 215 -7.41 -11.07 0.83
N GLY A 216 -7.00 -9.95 1.42
CA GLY A 216 -7.42 -9.56 2.77
C GLY A 216 -6.92 -10.47 3.90
N SER A 217 -6.52 -11.71 3.58
CA SER A 217 -5.98 -12.70 4.51
C SER A 217 -4.46 -12.83 4.35
N ARG A 218 -3.78 -13.22 5.43
CA ARG A 218 -2.34 -13.52 5.40
C ARG A 218 -2.16 -14.95 4.90
N HIS A 219 -1.58 -15.11 3.72
CA HIS A 219 -1.32 -16.42 3.12
C HIS A 219 0.01 -17.05 3.53
N PHE A 220 0.88 -16.27 4.16
CA PHE A 220 2.22 -16.73 4.56
C PHE A 220 2.40 -16.60 6.07
N LYS A 221 3.19 -17.51 6.66
CA LYS A 221 3.62 -17.44 8.08
C LYS A 221 4.38 -16.14 8.42
N GLN A 222 4.91 -15.45 7.41
CA GLN A 222 5.54 -14.14 7.57
C GLN A 222 4.45 -13.07 7.69
N GLU A 223 4.63 -12.11 8.61
CA GLU A 223 3.71 -11.00 8.89
C GLU A 223 3.64 -9.93 7.78
N VAL A 224 3.70 -10.34 6.51
CA VAL A 224 3.72 -9.43 5.36
C VAL A 224 2.38 -9.49 4.62
N ASN A 225 1.73 -8.34 4.49
CA ASN A 225 0.55 -8.22 3.63
C ASN A 225 0.99 -8.18 2.16
N THR A 226 0.43 -9.06 1.34
CA THR A 226 0.79 -9.19 -0.08
C THR A 226 -0.36 -8.85 -1.00
N VAL A 227 -0.03 -8.47 -2.21
CA VAL A 227 -0.96 -8.33 -3.34
C VAL A 227 -0.48 -9.18 -4.52
N ILE A 228 -1.44 -9.71 -5.29
CA ILE A 228 -1.15 -10.32 -6.58
C ILE A 228 -1.41 -9.26 -7.64
N ILE A 229 -0.43 -9.03 -8.50
CA ILE A 229 -0.52 -8.08 -9.61
C ILE A 229 -0.22 -8.79 -10.92
N SER A 230 -1.09 -8.61 -11.91
CA SER A 230 -0.90 -9.14 -13.27
C SER A 230 -0.96 -8.02 -14.29
N GLY A 231 -0.11 -8.09 -15.29
CA GLY A 231 -0.05 -7.12 -16.36
C GLY A 231 0.66 -7.63 -17.61
N VAL A 232 0.70 -6.78 -18.64
CA VAL A 232 1.27 -7.07 -19.96
C VAL A 232 2.33 -6.05 -20.30
N ARG A 233 3.46 -6.46 -20.92
CA ARG A 233 4.48 -5.57 -21.46
C ARG A 233 3.98 -4.89 -22.73
N LYS A 234 3.12 -3.93 -22.58
CA LYS A 234 2.70 -2.95 -23.59
C LYS A 234 2.19 -1.70 -22.91
N LYS A 235 2.29 -0.56 -23.59
CA LYS A 235 1.72 0.69 -23.07
C LYS A 235 0.22 0.55 -22.83
N PRO A 236 -0.30 1.14 -21.74
CA PRO A 236 -1.73 1.10 -21.47
C PRO A 236 -2.56 1.73 -22.59
N ALA A 237 -3.61 1.06 -23.03
CA ALA A 237 -4.61 1.66 -23.89
C ALA A 237 -5.44 2.69 -23.10
N LYS A 238 -5.90 3.78 -23.71
CA LYS A 238 -6.71 4.85 -23.07
C LYS A 238 -7.93 4.32 -22.31
N ASN A 239 -8.54 3.26 -22.81
CA ASN A 239 -9.73 2.64 -22.21
C ASN A 239 -9.42 1.38 -21.40
N ASN A 240 -8.13 1.12 -21.10
CA ASN A 240 -7.78 -0.08 -20.33
C ASN A 240 -8.43 -0.07 -18.95
N ARG A 241 -9.00 -1.20 -18.59
CA ARG A 241 -9.65 -1.40 -17.29
C ARG A 241 -8.91 -2.47 -16.49
N ILE A 242 -8.64 -2.15 -15.24
CA ILE A 242 -7.97 -3.03 -14.27
C ILE A 242 -9.05 -3.69 -13.42
N ILE A 243 -8.96 -4.98 -13.23
CA ILE A 243 -9.77 -5.72 -12.27
C ILE A 243 -9.12 -5.61 -10.89
N VAL A 244 -9.84 -5.02 -9.94
CA VAL A 244 -9.39 -4.89 -8.55
C VAL A 244 -10.25 -5.81 -7.69
N ASN A 245 -9.62 -6.78 -7.02
CA ASN A 245 -10.27 -7.73 -6.13
C ASN A 245 -9.84 -7.50 -4.68
N LEU A 246 -10.81 -7.45 -3.76
CA LEU A 246 -10.60 -7.39 -2.32
C LEU A 246 -11.64 -8.27 -1.62
N ASP A 247 -11.21 -9.28 -0.84
CA ASP A 247 -12.10 -10.14 -0.04
C ASP A 247 -13.33 -10.61 -0.84
N GLN A 248 -13.13 -11.20 -2.03
CA GLN A 248 -14.18 -11.64 -2.97
C GLN A 248 -15.01 -10.52 -3.62
N LYS A 249 -14.81 -9.27 -3.24
CA LYS A 249 -15.43 -8.13 -3.92
C LYS A 249 -14.60 -7.73 -5.13
N ARG A 250 -15.25 -7.67 -6.30
CA ARG A 250 -14.61 -7.32 -7.56
C ARG A 250 -15.12 -5.96 -8.04
N LYS A 251 -14.20 -5.07 -8.42
CA LYS A 251 -14.51 -3.83 -9.12
C LYS A 251 -13.61 -3.67 -10.33
N SER A 252 -14.03 -2.85 -11.28
CA SER A 252 -13.24 -2.51 -12.46
C SER A 252 -13.01 -1.00 -12.49
N ILE A 253 -11.76 -0.59 -12.64
CA ILE A 253 -11.35 0.82 -12.70
C ILE A 253 -10.60 1.11 -13.99
N SER A 254 -10.60 2.36 -14.46
CA SER A 254 -9.72 2.78 -15.55
C SER A 254 -8.27 2.80 -15.07
N GLN A 255 -7.32 2.32 -15.88
CA GLN A 255 -5.90 2.45 -15.56
C GLN A 255 -5.45 3.92 -15.54
N GLU A 256 -6.05 4.76 -16.36
CA GLU A 256 -5.81 6.21 -16.37
C GLU A 256 -6.09 6.85 -15.00
N SER A 257 -7.07 6.33 -14.24
CA SER A 257 -7.36 6.82 -12.89
C SER A 257 -6.19 6.66 -11.91
N LEU A 258 -5.22 5.80 -12.19
CA LEU A 258 -4.01 5.67 -11.38
C LEU A 258 -3.11 6.92 -11.41
N GLN A 259 -3.26 7.77 -12.43
CA GLN A 259 -2.48 9.03 -12.54
C GLN A 259 -2.84 10.03 -11.44
N SER A 260 -4.08 10.00 -10.96
CA SER A 260 -4.61 10.92 -9.94
C SER A 260 -4.48 10.37 -8.50
N LEU A 261 -3.86 9.22 -8.28
CA LEU A 261 -3.78 8.59 -6.97
C LEU A 261 -2.60 9.10 -6.12
N ASP A 262 -2.52 10.40 -5.86
CA ASP A 262 -1.48 10.99 -5.00
C ASP A 262 -1.60 10.57 -3.52
N LEU A 263 -2.77 10.09 -3.11
CA LEU A 263 -3.10 9.67 -1.73
C LEU A 263 -2.63 8.24 -1.38
N GLY A 264 -1.91 7.57 -2.30
CA GLY A 264 -1.50 6.18 -2.15
C GLY A 264 -2.43 5.19 -2.84
N TRP A 265 -1.83 4.18 -3.48
CA TRP A 265 -2.57 3.22 -4.30
C TRP A 265 -3.41 2.25 -3.48
N HIS A 266 -2.87 1.74 -2.36
CA HIS A 266 -3.57 0.74 -1.57
C HIS A 266 -4.89 1.29 -1.00
N GLY A 267 -4.85 2.50 -0.40
CA GLY A 267 -6.04 3.16 0.11
C GLY A 267 -7.08 3.41 -0.98
N SER A 268 -6.65 3.99 -2.08
CA SER A 268 -7.51 4.36 -3.21
C SER A 268 -8.12 3.14 -3.91
N LEU A 269 -7.33 2.08 -4.09
CA LEU A 269 -7.79 0.88 -4.80
C LEU A 269 -8.67 -0.02 -3.94
N PHE A 270 -8.36 -0.22 -2.67
CA PHE A 270 -8.99 -1.26 -1.86
C PHE A 270 -9.94 -0.76 -0.77
N ARG A 271 -9.74 0.46 -0.27
CA ARG A 271 -10.52 0.98 0.87
C ARG A 271 -11.48 2.09 0.50
N CYS A 272 -11.14 2.92 -0.48
CA CYS A 272 -11.96 4.06 -0.89
C CYS A 272 -12.98 3.62 -1.96
N PRO A 273 -14.29 3.85 -1.75
CA PRO A 273 -15.29 3.68 -2.79
C PRO A 273 -15.05 4.64 -3.97
N SER A 274 -15.34 4.20 -5.19
CA SER A 274 -15.07 5.01 -6.40
C SER A 274 -15.81 6.36 -6.40
N TRP A 275 -17.03 6.41 -5.86
CA TRP A 275 -17.79 7.65 -5.74
C TRP A 275 -17.12 8.66 -4.80
N LEU A 276 -16.55 8.17 -3.68
CA LEU A 276 -15.87 9.02 -2.71
C LEU A 276 -14.52 9.49 -3.26
N LEU A 277 -13.78 8.62 -3.94
CA LEU A 277 -12.53 8.98 -4.59
C LEU A 277 -12.75 10.10 -5.62
N LYS A 278 -13.83 9.99 -6.43
CA LYS A 278 -14.24 11.03 -7.36
C LYS A 278 -14.57 12.34 -6.64
N GLN A 279 -15.37 12.28 -5.56
CA GLN A 279 -15.69 13.47 -4.74
C GLN A 279 -14.43 14.13 -4.17
N ILE A 280 -13.48 13.35 -3.65
CA ILE A 280 -12.21 13.88 -3.13
C ILE A 280 -11.43 14.62 -4.22
N GLY A 281 -11.37 14.07 -5.44
CA GLY A 281 -10.61 14.67 -6.54
C GLY A 281 -11.27 15.91 -7.18
N GLU A 282 -12.60 16.03 -7.13
CA GLU A 282 -13.36 17.10 -7.80
C GLU A 282 -13.85 18.21 -6.85
N ASN A 283 -13.87 17.96 -5.54
CA ASN A 283 -14.44 18.89 -4.56
C ASN A 283 -13.50 20.06 -4.26
N LYS A 284 -13.82 21.22 -4.79
CA LYS A 284 -13.06 22.47 -4.59
C LYS A 284 -13.08 23.01 -3.14
N ALA A 285 -13.92 22.44 -2.27
CA ALA A 285 -13.94 22.76 -0.85
C ALA A 285 -12.90 21.98 -0.04
N LEU A 286 -12.12 21.11 -0.70
CA LEU A 286 -11.00 20.35 -0.12
C LEU A 286 -9.66 20.94 -0.54
N GLU A 287 -8.71 20.93 0.38
CA GLU A 287 -7.30 21.23 0.14
C GLU A 287 -6.44 20.24 0.93
N THR A 288 -5.20 20.08 0.53
CA THR A 288 -4.27 19.20 1.24
C THR A 288 -3.79 19.85 2.55
N ILE A 289 -3.46 19.04 3.55
CA ILE A 289 -2.82 19.54 4.78
C ILE A 289 -1.57 20.37 4.43
N GLY A 290 -0.75 19.93 3.47
CA GLY A 290 0.43 20.67 3.04
C GLY A 290 0.13 21.98 2.31
N GLY A 291 -1.03 22.12 1.69
CA GLY A 291 -1.52 23.38 1.11
C GLY A 291 -1.84 24.42 2.20
N ILE A 292 -2.43 23.97 3.30
CA ILE A 292 -2.91 24.83 4.41
C ILE A 292 -1.86 25.01 5.50
N PHE A 293 -1.10 23.97 5.86
CA PHE A 293 -0.18 23.98 7.00
C PHE A 293 1.27 23.80 6.58
N SER A 294 2.16 24.46 7.30
CA SER A 294 3.56 24.09 7.39
C SER A 294 3.71 22.98 8.43
N VAL A 295 4.31 21.83 8.03
CA VAL A 295 4.41 20.64 8.87
C VAL A 295 5.86 20.42 9.33
N CYS A 296 6.08 20.34 10.64
CA CYS A 296 7.38 20.04 11.24
C CYS A 296 7.35 18.78 12.09
N SER A 297 8.49 18.10 12.23
CA SER A 297 8.65 17.02 13.19
C SER A 297 8.90 17.58 14.59
N GLY A 298 8.48 16.88 15.62
CA GLY A 298 8.78 17.24 17.01
C GLY A 298 10.25 17.04 17.38
N ILE A 299 10.55 17.18 18.67
CA ILE A 299 11.90 17.13 19.20
C ILE A 299 12.43 15.70 19.15
N ILE A 300 13.62 15.52 18.60
CA ILE A 300 14.38 14.28 18.60
C ILE A 300 15.58 14.48 19.51
N THR A 301 15.58 13.80 20.66
CA THR A 301 16.66 13.91 21.66
C THR A 301 17.78 12.91 21.46
N GLY A 302 17.53 11.83 20.71
CA GLY A 302 18.41 10.66 20.62
C GLY A 302 18.34 9.76 21.87
N ASN A 303 18.00 10.32 23.04
CA ASN A 303 17.85 9.57 24.30
C ASN A 303 16.71 10.17 25.15
N ASN A 304 15.50 9.77 24.90
CA ASN A 304 14.33 10.30 25.60
C ASN A 304 14.35 10.03 27.11
N ARG A 305 15.00 8.96 27.58
CA ARG A 305 15.09 8.65 29.02
C ARG A 305 15.96 9.67 29.77
N ALA A 306 16.97 10.20 29.11
CA ALA A 306 17.88 11.19 29.72
C ALA A 306 17.27 12.59 29.78
N PHE A 307 16.36 12.94 28.84
CA PHE A 307 15.89 14.30 28.69
C PHE A 307 14.41 14.53 29.09
N TYR A 308 13.56 13.48 29.09
CA TYR A 308 12.16 13.62 29.53
C TYR A 308 11.97 13.08 30.94
N HIS A 309 11.41 13.90 31.81
CA HIS A 309 11.14 13.61 33.22
C HIS A 309 9.65 13.70 33.53
N GLN A 310 9.16 12.95 34.50
CA GLN A 310 7.77 13.03 34.99
C GLN A 310 7.54 14.21 35.92
N GLU A 311 8.60 14.71 36.52
CA GLU A 311 8.58 15.85 37.44
C GLU A 311 9.41 17.01 36.89
N LYS A 312 9.06 18.22 37.33
CA LYS A 312 9.82 19.44 36.99
C LYS A 312 11.20 19.39 37.64
N ILE A 313 12.23 19.45 36.80
CA ILE A 313 13.62 19.58 37.27
C ILE A 313 14.20 20.97 36.94
N LYS A 314 15.36 21.32 37.53
CA LYS A 314 16.07 22.56 37.24
C LYS A 314 16.39 22.64 35.74
N ASN A 315 16.13 23.76 35.12
CA ASN A 315 16.31 24.00 33.68
C ASN A 315 15.49 23.05 32.77
N SER A 316 14.23 22.80 33.13
CA SER A 316 13.30 22.06 32.29
C SER A 316 12.11 22.91 31.85
N LEU A 317 11.51 22.54 30.70
CA LEU A 317 10.28 23.10 30.19
C LEU A 317 9.15 22.04 30.23
N PRO A 318 7.90 22.45 30.54
CA PRO A 318 6.76 21.56 30.37
C PRO A 318 6.66 21.14 28.90
N ALA A 319 6.42 19.88 28.62
CA ALA A 319 6.42 19.34 27.28
C ALA A 319 5.35 18.25 27.08
N ILE A 320 4.91 18.05 25.84
CA ILE A 320 4.00 16.98 25.45
C ILE A 320 4.86 15.83 24.86
N ARG A 321 4.96 14.74 25.57
CA ARG A 321 5.85 13.62 25.21
C ARG A 321 5.17 12.52 24.42
N SER A 322 3.92 12.20 24.77
CA SER A 322 3.26 10.99 24.27
C SER A 322 1.79 11.23 23.96
N PRO A 323 1.23 10.59 22.90
CA PRO A 323 -0.21 10.59 22.67
C PRO A 323 -1.06 10.04 23.82
N LYS A 324 -0.44 9.29 24.75
CA LYS A 324 -1.10 8.80 25.97
C LYS A 324 -1.43 9.92 26.96
N GLU A 325 -0.66 11.01 26.93
CA GLU A 325 -0.88 12.19 27.79
C GLU A 325 -2.01 13.08 27.29
N THR A 326 -2.47 12.88 26.04
CA THR A 326 -3.46 13.73 25.39
C THR A 326 -4.82 13.05 25.35
N ALA A 327 -5.61 13.23 26.43
CA ALA A 327 -6.94 12.66 26.53
C ALA A 327 -7.99 13.48 25.75
N SER A 328 -7.87 14.81 25.75
CA SER A 328 -8.75 15.79 25.09
C SER A 328 -8.07 16.49 23.92
N ILE A 329 -8.85 17.20 23.11
CA ILE A 329 -8.33 17.98 21.99
C ILE A 329 -7.56 19.20 22.50
N LYS A 330 -8.15 19.97 23.41
CA LYS A 330 -7.50 21.13 24.04
C LYS A 330 -6.50 20.68 25.09
N PHE A 331 -5.27 21.13 24.95
CA PHE A 331 -4.17 20.83 25.86
C PHE A 331 -3.50 22.11 26.36
N THR A 332 -3.39 22.24 27.67
CA THR A 332 -2.81 23.40 28.37
C THR A 332 -1.71 22.95 29.32
N ARG A 333 -1.05 23.91 29.95
CA ARG A 333 -0.04 23.63 31.00
C ARG A 333 -0.58 22.83 32.18
N THR A 334 -1.88 22.92 32.45
CA THR A 334 -2.52 22.15 33.56
C THR A 334 -2.61 20.66 33.27
N ASN A 335 -2.51 20.26 31.98
CA ASN A 335 -2.55 18.87 31.55
C ASN A 335 -1.15 18.21 31.49
N VAL A 336 -0.07 18.97 31.75
CA VAL A 336 1.32 18.49 31.57
C VAL A 336 1.67 17.39 32.55
N GLN A 337 2.22 16.30 32.01
CA GLN A 337 2.73 15.15 32.76
C GLN A 337 4.22 14.89 32.51
N SER A 338 4.86 15.69 31.66
CA SER A 338 6.26 15.51 31.28
C SER A 338 6.99 16.85 31.15
N TRP A 339 8.28 16.85 31.50
CA TRP A 339 9.19 17.99 31.38
C TRP A 339 10.39 17.59 30.56
N ILE A 340 10.84 18.47 29.64
CA ILE A 340 12.06 18.29 28.88
C ILE A 340 13.20 19.08 29.52
N GLY A 341 14.27 18.41 29.94
CA GLY A 341 15.51 19.02 30.45
C GLY A 341 16.32 19.63 29.33
N LEU A 342 16.90 20.80 29.57
CA LEU A 342 17.66 21.56 28.55
C LEU A 342 19.18 21.38 28.68
N ASN A 343 19.67 20.82 29.77
CA ASN A 343 21.10 20.68 30.02
C ASN A 343 21.71 19.54 29.18
N GLY A 344 22.77 19.85 28.43
CA GLY A 344 23.53 18.85 27.64
C GLY A 344 22.84 18.35 26.35
N GLY A 345 21.71 18.95 25.95
CA GLY A 345 20.97 18.55 24.76
C GLY A 345 21.35 19.36 23.52
N GLY A 346 21.90 18.69 22.47
CA GLY A 346 22.12 19.30 21.15
C GLY A 346 20.84 19.44 20.27
N PHE A 347 19.66 19.22 20.84
CA PHE A 347 18.39 19.27 20.10
C PHE A 347 17.77 20.67 20.11
N LYS A 348 17.00 20.97 19.06
CA LYS A 348 16.24 22.23 18.95
C LYS A 348 14.85 22.07 19.54
N ILE A 349 14.43 23.00 20.39
CA ILE A 349 13.06 23.08 20.90
C ILE A 349 12.10 23.33 19.73
N LYS A 350 11.07 22.50 19.63
CA LYS A 350 10.02 22.57 18.63
C LYS A 350 8.67 22.82 19.32
N LYS A 351 7.91 23.75 18.78
CA LYS A 351 6.58 24.12 19.27
C LYS A 351 5.66 24.26 18.06
N ALA A 352 4.38 23.97 18.23
CA ALA A 352 3.37 24.18 17.21
C ALA A 352 1.99 24.30 17.88
N PRO A 353 1.05 25.07 17.32
CA PRO A 353 -0.27 25.25 17.88
C PRO A 353 -1.19 24.02 17.75
N LEU A 354 -0.94 23.17 16.76
CA LEU A 354 -1.67 21.92 16.55
C LEU A 354 -0.69 20.76 16.43
N LEU A 355 -1.03 19.62 17.07
CA LEU A 355 -0.16 18.45 17.07
C LEU A 355 -0.90 17.23 16.52
N TRP A 356 -0.32 16.61 15.52
CA TRP A 356 -0.81 15.42 14.85
C TRP A 356 0.01 14.20 15.24
N THR A 357 -0.63 13.15 15.74
CA THR A 357 0.05 11.88 16.05
C THR A 357 0.34 11.07 14.79
N ASP A 358 1.55 10.53 14.64
CA ASP A 358 1.92 9.70 13.48
C ASP A 358 1.27 8.32 13.51
N LEU A 359 1.02 7.78 14.71
CA LEU A 359 0.43 6.46 14.93
C LEU A 359 -0.90 6.60 15.69
N ARG A 360 -1.97 5.96 15.17
CA ARG A 360 -3.31 6.03 15.74
C ARG A 360 -3.89 4.64 15.97
N GLY A 361 -4.47 4.47 17.14
CA GLY A 361 -5.27 3.29 17.53
C GLY A 361 -6.78 3.55 17.37
N GLY A 362 -7.55 3.20 18.38
CA GLY A 362 -9.02 3.35 18.40
C GLY A 362 -9.56 4.78 18.61
N ARG A 363 -8.70 5.79 18.72
CA ARG A 363 -9.08 7.20 18.89
C ARG A 363 -8.47 8.07 17.80
N HIS A 364 -9.18 9.15 17.45
CA HIS A 364 -8.67 10.19 16.57
C HIS A 364 -8.57 11.51 17.34
N VAL A 365 -7.36 11.95 17.63
CA VAL A 365 -7.08 13.20 18.33
C VAL A 365 -6.01 13.98 17.59
N VAL A 366 -6.32 15.21 17.23
CA VAL A 366 -5.37 16.25 16.83
C VAL A 366 -5.38 17.29 17.93
N VAL A 367 -4.27 17.44 18.62
CA VAL A 367 -4.20 18.23 19.84
C VAL A 367 -4.12 19.72 19.51
N TRP A 368 -4.96 20.53 20.11
CA TRP A 368 -4.79 21.98 20.18
C TRP A 368 -3.88 22.31 21.36
N ASN A 369 -2.62 22.59 21.07
CA ASN A 369 -1.59 22.97 22.02
C ASN A 369 -1.70 24.47 22.34
N GLN A 370 -2.68 24.83 23.19
CA GLN A 370 -3.08 26.21 23.44
C GLN A 370 -1.93 27.04 24.02
N ASP A 371 -1.11 26.47 24.89
CA ASP A 371 0.02 27.17 25.53
C ASP A 371 1.31 27.06 24.71
N ASN A 372 1.23 26.53 23.49
CA ASN A 372 2.38 26.37 22.57
C ASN A 372 3.57 25.69 23.25
N LEU A 373 3.31 24.55 23.91
CA LEU A 373 4.32 23.78 24.62
C LEU A 373 5.24 23.03 23.64
N PRO A 374 6.48 22.75 24.04
CA PRO A 374 7.36 21.82 23.32
C PRO A 374 6.73 20.45 23.18
N PHE A 375 7.04 19.74 22.08
CA PHE A 375 6.48 18.40 21.83
C PHE A 375 7.51 17.46 21.22
N GLU A 376 7.35 16.18 21.52
CA GLU A 376 8.23 15.08 21.14
C GLU A 376 7.91 14.57 19.72
N HIS A 377 8.84 13.83 19.08
CA HIS A 377 8.78 13.42 17.66
C HIS A 377 7.68 12.39 17.31
N THR A 378 6.97 11.85 18.30
CA THR A 378 5.73 11.07 18.06
C THR A 378 4.59 11.93 17.50
N PHE A 379 4.78 13.26 17.51
CA PHE A 379 3.88 14.20 16.90
C PHE A 379 4.52 14.95 15.73
N TYR A 380 3.69 15.32 14.76
CA TYR A 380 3.97 16.36 13.80
C TYR A 380 3.28 17.66 14.24
N GLY A 381 4.03 18.77 14.23
CA GLY A 381 3.47 20.10 14.47
C GLY A 381 2.89 20.66 13.19
N LEU A 382 1.68 21.22 13.29
CA LEU A 382 0.97 21.87 12.19
C LEU A 382 0.86 23.38 12.50
N HIS A 383 1.41 24.21 11.62
CA HIS A 383 1.31 25.66 11.67
C HIS A 383 0.42 26.14 10.52
N PRO A 384 -0.76 26.71 10.78
CA PRO A 384 -1.56 27.36 9.73
C PRO A 384 -0.72 28.42 9.01
N LYS A 385 -0.68 28.38 7.68
CA LYS A 385 0.12 29.33 6.87
C LYS A 385 -0.41 30.77 6.94
N ASP A 386 -1.71 30.89 7.20
CA ASP A 386 -2.36 32.20 7.41
C ASP A 386 -2.27 32.69 8.86
N GLY A 387 -1.75 31.87 9.78
CA GLY A 387 -1.57 32.19 11.20
C GLY A 387 -2.87 32.33 12.00
N ARG A 388 -4.04 32.04 11.43
CA ARG A 388 -5.36 32.34 12.00
C ARG A 388 -6.12 31.09 12.43
N ASN A 389 -7.12 31.32 13.31
CA ASN A 389 -8.20 30.34 13.58
C ASN A 389 -7.77 28.96 14.04
N VAL A 390 -6.75 28.84 14.90
CA VAL A 390 -6.25 27.58 15.42
C VAL A 390 -7.36 26.74 16.06
N GLU A 391 -8.26 27.37 16.81
CA GLU A 391 -9.40 26.71 17.43
C GLU A 391 -10.33 26.06 16.39
N THR A 392 -10.66 26.80 15.32
CA THR A 392 -11.49 26.26 14.24
C THR A 392 -10.81 25.09 13.54
N TRP A 393 -9.49 25.16 13.33
CA TRP A 393 -8.73 24.02 12.82
C TRP A 393 -8.76 22.83 13.77
N ALA A 394 -8.82 23.05 15.09
CA ALA A 394 -8.97 21.95 16.05
C ALA A 394 -10.31 21.21 15.86
N TYR A 395 -11.42 21.91 15.58
CA TYR A 395 -12.68 21.24 15.22
C TYR A 395 -12.57 20.48 13.89
N ILE A 396 -12.08 21.14 12.84
CA ILE A 396 -12.00 20.55 11.49
C ILE A 396 -11.13 19.28 11.50
N LEU A 397 -9.93 19.37 12.08
CA LEU A 397 -8.97 18.27 12.08
C LEU A 397 -9.42 17.08 12.96
N ASN A 398 -10.34 17.30 13.89
CA ASN A 398 -10.94 16.27 14.73
C ASN A 398 -12.31 15.79 14.24
N SER A 399 -12.79 16.25 13.07
CA SER A 399 -14.04 15.76 12.47
C SER A 399 -13.95 14.30 12.01
N SER A 400 -15.10 13.66 11.89
CA SER A 400 -15.17 12.29 11.33
C SER A 400 -14.81 12.25 9.84
N TRP A 401 -14.90 13.36 9.09
CA TRP A 401 -14.35 13.44 7.74
C TRP A 401 -12.84 13.21 7.74
N VAL A 402 -12.10 13.94 8.56
CA VAL A 402 -10.63 13.80 8.64
C VAL A 402 -10.25 12.43 9.18
N TRP A 403 -10.99 11.90 10.16
CA TRP A 403 -10.80 10.54 10.63
C TRP A 403 -11.01 9.50 9.51
N LEU A 404 -12.06 9.66 8.69
CA LEU A 404 -12.30 8.81 7.53
C LEU A 404 -11.12 8.85 6.54
N MET A 405 -10.59 10.04 6.25
CA MET A 405 -9.41 10.17 5.37
C MET A 405 -8.19 9.43 5.95
N VAL A 406 -7.97 9.52 7.26
CA VAL A 406 -6.91 8.75 7.95
C VAL A 406 -7.10 7.25 7.78
N GLU A 407 -8.32 6.74 7.98
CA GLU A 407 -8.61 5.30 7.83
C GLU A 407 -8.52 4.82 6.38
N LEU A 408 -8.86 5.67 5.42
CA LEU A 408 -8.76 5.35 4.00
C LEU A 408 -7.30 5.34 3.51
N PHE A 409 -6.50 6.33 3.87
CA PHE A 409 -5.20 6.56 3.24
C PHE A 409 -4.00 6.29 4.15
N GLY A 410 -4.20 6.13 5.46
CA GLY A 410 -3.13 5.77 6.37
C GLY A 410 -2.58 4.36 6.13
N ARG A 411 -1.29 4.18 6.41
CA ARG A 411 -0.58 2.91 6.24
C ARG A 411 -1.02 1.93 7.31
N ARG A 412 -1.32 0.72 6.91
CA ARG A 412 -1.68 -0.42 7.78
C ARG A 412 -0.60 -1.49 7.68
N GLY A 413 -0.40 -2.30 8.70
CA GLY A 413 0.58 -3.41 8.65
C GLY A 413 1.64 -3.37 9.73
N LEU A 414 1.48 -2.51 10.75
CA LEU A 414 2.44 -2.36 11.86
C LEU A 414 2.24 -3.36 13.02
N GLY A 415 1.38 -4.37 12.84
CA GLY A 415 0.91 -5.17 13.97
C GLY A 415 -0.11 -4.38 14.83
N GLY A 416 -0.79 -5.02 15.79
CA GLY A 416 -1.63 -4.35 16.78
C GLY A 416 -2.77 -3.43 16.28
N GLY A 417 -3.12 -3.48 14.99
CA GLY A 417 -4.27 -2.74 14.44
C GLY A 417 -4.13 -1.21 14.42
N ALA A 418 -2.92 -0.67 14.39
CA ALA A 418 -2.70 0.77 14.29
C ALA A 418 -2.64 1.26 12.83
N VAL A 419 -2.98 2.54 12.62
CA VAL A 419 -2.81 3.27 11.36
C VAL A 419 -1.71 4.30 11.53
N ARG A 420 -0.80 4.36 10.57
CA ARG A 420 0.31 5.34 10.54
C ARG A 420 0.19 6.29 9.37
N LEU A 421 0.38 7.57 9.63
CA LEU A 421 0.58 8.60 8.62
C LEU A 421 1.94 9.25 8.85
N VAL A 422 2.92 8.93 8.01
CA VAL A 422 4.20 9.66 8.04
C VAL A 422 4.02 11.04 7.41
N LYS A 423 4.97 11.95 7.65
CA LYS A 423 4.89 13.35 7.20
C LYS A 423 4.50 13.51 5.73
N ASN A 424 5.10 12.71 4.84
CA ASN A 424 4.84 12.79 3.40
C ASN A 424 3.42 12.35 3.00
N ASP A 425 2.80 11.47 3.77
CA ASP A 425 1.41 11.06 3.55
C ASP A 425 0.45 12.10 4.17
N LEU A 426 0.82 12.59 5.36
CA LEU A 426 0.04 13.59 6.08
C LEU A 426 -0.15 14.88 5.25
N VAL A 427 0.91 15.38 4.63
CA VAL A 427 0.83 16.63 3.84
C VAL A 427 -0.09 16.52 2.63
N LYS A 428 -0.38 15.31 2.16
CA LYS A 428 -1.28 15.04 1.03
C LYS A 428 -2.73 14.81 1.44
N LEU A 429 -3.02 14.66 2.74
CA LEU A 429 -4.36 14.30 3.21
C LEU A 429 -5.36 15.42 2.91
N PRO A 430 -6.50 15.14 2.23
CA PRO A 430 -7.50 16.14 1.89
C PRO A 430 -8.37 16.49 3.11
N ILE A 431 -8.39 17.76 3.43
CA ILE A 431 -9.18 18.30 4.52
C ILE A 431 -10.05 19.46 4.03
N PRO A 432 -11.15 19.79 4.72
CA PRO A 432 -11.97 20.95 4.35
C PRO A 432 -11.16 22.24 4.35
N LEU A 433 -11.25 22.99 3.25
CA LEU A 433 -10.65 24.32 3.15
C LEU A 433 -11.46 25.30 3.99
N PHE A 434 -10.81 25.86 5.03
CA PHE A 434 -11.49 26.84 5.89
C PHE A 434 -11.71 28.16 5.15
N THR A 435 -12.97 28.44 4.82
CA THR A 435 -13.34 29.76 4.31
C THR A 435 -14.45 30.39 5.13
N ASN A 436 -15.44 29.65 5.63
CA ASN A 436 -16.57 30.22 6.40
C ASN A 436 -17.33 29.15 7.20
N ILE A 437 -16.65 28.12 7.74
CA ILE A 437 -17.31 27.15 8.61
C ILE A 437 -17.56 27.82 9.96
N LYS A 438 -18.84 27.96 10.33
CA LYS A 438 -19.23 28.42 11.66
C LYS A 438 -19.60 27.24 12.53
N PHE A 439 -18.95 27.13 13.66
CA PHE A 439 -19.34 26.19 14.71
C PHE A 439 -20.20 26.92 15.75
N PRO A 440 -21.25 26.29 16.29
CA PRO A 440 -22.06 26.87 17.37
C PRO A 440 -21.20 27.14 18.60
N SER A 441 -21.50 28.26 19.31
CA SER A 441 -20.73 28.66 20.49
C SER A 441 -20.80 27.69 21.68
N ASN A 442 -21.81 26.81 21.70
CA ASN A 442 -21.98 25.79 22.74
C ASN A 442 -21.13 24.51 22.51
N LEU A 443 -20.29 24.45 21.46
CA LEU A 443 -19.44 23.29 21.15
C LEU A 443 -18.09 23.27 21.91
N SER A 444 -17.79 24.27 22.77
CA SER A 444 -16.51 24.30 23.51
C SER A 444 -16.24 23.01 24.30
N GLY A 445 -17.27 22.37 24.81
CA GLY A 445 -17.19 21.08 25.48
C GLY A 445 -16.56 19.96 24.65
N PHE A 446 -16.74 19.96 23.31
CA PHE A 446 -16.11 19.02 22.40
C PHE A 446 -14.58 19.08 22.45
N LEU A 447 -13.99 20.27 22.57
CA LEU A 447 -12.55 20.44 22.65
C LEU A 447 -11.96 20.06 24.02
N GLU A 448 -12.74 20.16 25.07
CA GLU A 448 -12.27 20.03 26.46
C GLU A 448 -12.51 18.65 27.06
N ARG A 449 -13.57 17.95 26.63
CA ARG A 449 -13.84 16.61 27.10
C ARG A 449 -12.84 15.56 26.60
N PRO A 450 -12.68 14.42 27.30
CA PRO A 450 -11.93 13.30 26.80
C PRO A 450 -12.51 12.76 25.47
N ILE A 451 -11.64 12.39 24.56
CA ILE A 451 -12.01 11.69 23.31
C ILE A 451 -12.05 10.19 23.59
N TYR A 452 -13.21 9.60 23.38
CA TYR A 452 -13.48 8.19 23.64
C TYR A 452 -12.94 7.27 22.56
N ASN A 453 -13.06 5.95 22.80
CA ASN A 453 -12.88 4.95 21.76
C ASN A 453 -13.91 5.17 20.65
N TRP A 454 -13.57 4.81 19.42
CA TRP A 454 -14.36 5.09 18.22
C TRP A 454 -15.84 4.69 18.30
N ARG A 455 -16.18 3.57 19.00
CA ARG A 455 -17.57 3.14 19.15
C ARG A 455 -18.41 4.17 19.90
N THR A 456 -17.90 4.61 21.03
CA THR A 456 -18.56 5.63 21.85
C THR A 456 -18.44 7.03 21.23
N GLU A 457 -17.26 7.35 20.67
CA GLU A 457 -16.97 8.68 20.14
C GLU A 457 -17.85 9.03 18.93
N LEU A 458 -18.11 8.07 18.00
CA LEU A 458 -18.95 8.29 16.84
C LEU A 458 -20.46 8.37 17.15
N GLU A 459 -20.85 8.25 18.42
CA GLU A 459 -22.24 8.39 18.91
C GLU A 459 -22.45 9.69 19.69
N GLN A 460 -21.38 10.48 19.94
CA GLN A 460 -21.50 11.72 20.67
C GLN A 460 -22.22 12.80 19.85
N GLU A 461 -23.16 13.50 20.50
CA GLU A 461 -23.97 14.55 19.85
C GLU A 461 -23.12 15.73 19.40
N ASP A 462 -22.18 16.19 20.24
CA ASP A 462 -21.29 17.31 19.92
C ASP A 462 -20.40 17.01 18.70
N ARG A 463 -19.91 15.77 18.55
CA ARG A 463 -19.22 15.31 17.36
C ARG A 463 -20.14 15.36 16.14
N ASN A 464 -21.37 14.90 16.27
CA ASN A 464 -22.32 14.92 15.16
C ASN A 464 -22.60 16.37 14.68
N PHE A 465 -22.67 17.33 15.58
CA PHE A 465 -22.80 18.76 15.20
C PHE A 465 -21.59 19.27 14.43
N VAL A 466 -20.37 18.92 14.87
CA VAL A 466 -19.14 19.23 14.12
C VAL A 466 -19.21 18.61 12.71
N ASP A 467 -19.55 17.33 12.63
CA ASP A 467 -19.63 16.60 11.38
C ASP A 467 -20.69 17.16 10.43
N GLN A 468 -21.89 17.51 10.91
CA GLN A 468 -22.93 18.15 10.12
C GLN A 468 -22.43 19.45 9.48
N SER A 469 -21.72 20.29 10.26
CA SER A 469 -21.14 21.53 9.76
C SER A 469 -20.11 21.27 8.65
N ILE A 470 -19.25 20.27 8.82
CA ILE A 470 -18.23 19.87 7.85
C ILE A 470 -18.88 19.31 6.58
N PHE A 471 -19.80 18.33 6.70
CA PHE A 471 -20.44 17.71 5.54
C PHE A 471 -21.32 18.71 4.77
N LYS A 472 -21.96 19.65 5.46
CA LYS A 472 -22.69 20.78 4.82
C LYS A 472 -21.73 21.66 4.02
N PHE A 473 -20.60 22.04 4.58
CA PHE A 473 -19.58 22.84 3.91
C PHE A 473 -19.03 22.13 2.67
N LEU A 474 -18.82 20.83 2.74
CA LEU A 474 -18.36 20.01 1.61
C LEU A 474 -19.44 19.77 0.54
N GLY A 475 -20.68 20.23 0.74
CA GLY A 475 -21.81 19.90 -0.15
C GLY A 475 -22.21 18.43 -0.13
N MET A 476 -21.89 17.71 0.96
CA MET A 476 -22.03 16.26 1.09
C MET A 476 -22.98 15.82 2.21
N SER A 477 -23.93 16.68 2.63
CA SER A 477 -24.86 16.38 3.73
C SER A 477 -25.63 15.07 3.53
N THR A 478 -26.06 14.77 2.29
CA THR A 478 -26.78 13.54 1.93
C THR A 478 -25.89 12.27 1.99
N LYS A 479 -24.57 12.46 1.97
CA LYS A 479 -23.58 11.37 2.00
C LYS A 479 -22.93 11.16 3.38
N GLN A 480 -23.27 11.99 4.36
CA GLN A 480 -22.72 11.88 5.72
C GLN A 480 -22.93 10.47 6.28
N LYS A 481 -24.17 9.95 6.23
CA LYS A 481 -24.50 8.61 6.73
C LYS A 481 -23.67 7.49 6.06
N GLU A 482 -23.49 7.55 4.73
CA GLU A 482 -22.66 6.57 4.00
C GLU A 482 -21.19 6.64 4.45
N CYS A 483 -20.66 7.85 4.62
CA CYS A 483 -19.29 8.06 5.13
C CYS A 483 -19.10 7.52 6.55
N MET A 484 -20.09 7.70 7.44
CA MET A 484 -20.04 7.19 8.80
C MET A 484 -20.10 5.65 8.85
N ILE A 485 -20.94 5.04 8.03
CA ILE A 485 -21.00 3.57 7.88
C ILE A 485 -19.64 3.05 7.37
N LEU A 486 -19.06 3.70 6.38
CA LEU A 486 -17.75 3.34 5.85
C LEU A 486 -16.66 3.44 6.93
N LEU A 487 -16.62 4.54 7.69
CA LEU A 487 -15.66 4.73 8.78
C LEU A 487 -15.77 3.60 9.81
N ARG A 488 -16.99 3.29 10.29
CA ARG A 488 -17.23 2.19 11.24
C ARG A 488 -16.74 0.85 10.68
N SER A 489 -17.09 0.52 9.44
CA SER A 489 -16.64 -0.72 8.78
C SER A 489 -15.11 -0.82 8.65
N LEU A 490 -14.43 0.29 8.36
CA LEU A 490 -12.96 0.32 8.28
C LEU A 490 -12.31 0.11 9.65
N MET A 491 -12.88 0.65 10.72
CA MET A 491 -12.42 0.48 12.10
C MET A 491 -12.63 -0.96 12.58
N GLU A 492 -13.81 -1.55 12.34
CA GLU A 492 -14.12 -2.94 12.68
C GLU A 492 -13.17 -3.92 12.01
N LYS A 493 -12.96 -3.78 10.69
CA LYS A 493 -12.02 -4.61 9.95
C LYS A 493 -10.58 -4.48 10.46
N ARG A 494 -10.19 -3.30 10.90
CA ARG A 494 -8.86 -3.06 11.45
C ARG A 494 -8.68 -3.76 12.81
N GLU A 495 -9.67 -3.69 13.67
CA GLU A 495 -9.66 -4.36 14.98
C GLU A 495 -9.71 -5.89 14.86
N SER A 496 -10.53 -6.44 13.96
CA SER A 496 -10.63 -7.89 13.76
C SER A 496 -9.28 -8.47 13.28
N LYS A 497 -8.58 -7.78 12.37
CA LYS A 497 -7.23 -8.17 11.94
C LYS A 497 -6.19 -8.10 13.07
N ALA A 498 -6.35 -7.22 14.04
CA ALA A 498 -5.46 -7.14 15.17
C ALA A 498 -5.62 -8.32 16.15
N ARG A 499 -6.86 -8.78 16.36
CA ARG A 499 -7.15 -9.94 17.24
C ARG A 499 -6.65 -11.25 16.65
N SER A 500 -6.80 -11.48 15.35
CA SER A 500 -6.30 -12.69 14.66
C SER A 500 -4.77 -12.83 14.62
N VAL A 501 -4.03 -11.90 15.19
CA VAL A 501 -2.55 -11.95 15.35
C VAL A 501 -2.15 -12.47 16.72
N HIS A 502 -3.08 -12.45 17.68
CA HIS A 502 -2.84 -12.87 19.06
C HIS A 502 -3.47 -14.24 19.41
N ASP A 503 -4.28 -14.79 18.48
CA ASP A 503 -4.77 -16.15 18.47
C ASP A 503 -3.91 -17.03 17.53
#